data_59b1165909fcab4761608580ecf15411
#
_entry.id   59b1165909fcab4761608580ecf15411
#
_cell.length_a   1.000
_cell.length_b   1.000
_cell.length_c   1.000
_cell.angle_alpha   90.00
_cell.angle_beta   90.00
_cell.angle_gamma   90.00
#
_symmetry.space_group_name_H-M   'P 1'
#
loop_
_entity.id
_entity.type
_entity.pdbx_description
1 polymer ?
#
loop_
_entity_poly.entity_id
_entity_poly.type
_entity_poly.pdbx_seq_one_letter_code
_entity_poly.pdbx_strand_id
1 'polypeptide(L)'
;MAVLDTLDVLAPIREKVEAGERLDFEDGLTLMETEDLLALGEVADLARRVRGGNDDVYFVQNINLYQTNVCRVKCKFCAFARTNKQEDAFTLTSDEFVEDAVKQYEISNFTEIHTVNGENPHVSLEYYVELIRKLKAALPDVHLKFYTASEIHHMSKLEGCTHEEVLRALKDAGLGSMPGGGAEIFAHRVRQLVAPGKEPAEEWFDVHDKAHRMGITTQCTMLYGHVETYEERIDHMVRLREQQDKTGGFLSFIPLAFHPENTVFERRGFRFTTGADDLKVIAVARLMLDNIPHVKAYWIMMGLPMAQLALHFGANDVQGTVMREKIFQAAGATSGTEQKIEELVRFRTRRAGFSRSSRSHSIPRTRSSSSAAGSTRPHRTT
;
A
#
# COMPACT_ATOMS: atom_id res chain seq x y z
N MET A 1 -46.12 -17.58 -8.54
CA MET A 1 -44.78 -16.97 -8.51
C MET A 1 -43.83 -18.06 -8.06
N ALA A 2 -43.09 -18.66 -8.97
CA ALA A 2 -42.04 -19.61 -8.61
C ALA A 2 -40.91 -18.81 -7.95
N VAL A 3 -40.63 -19.07 -6.68
CA VAL A 3 -39.38 -18.70 -6.05
C VAL A 3 -38.31 -19.45 -6.84
N LEU A 4 -37.58 -18.74 -7.68
CA LEU A 4 -36.35 -19.29 -8.25
C LEU A 4 -35.44 -19.56 -7.06
N ASP A 5 -35.23 -20.84 -6.75
CA ASP A 5 -34.11 -21.32 -5.97
C ASP A 5 -32.84 -20.89 -6.73
N THR A 6 -32.38 -19.66 -6.47
CA THR A 6 -31.03 -19.27 -6.85
C THR A 6 -30.10 -20.13 -6.01
N LEU A 7 -29.54 -21.14 -6.63
CA LEU A 7 -28.43 -21.92 -6.04
C LEU A 7 -27.46 -20.92 -5.45
N ASP A 8 -27.22 -20.98 -4.15
CA ASP A 8 -26.21 -20.14 -3.49
C ASP A 8 -24.82 -20.55 -4.02
N VAL A 9 -24.40 -19.90 -5.09
CA VAL A 9 -23.13 -20.18 -5.79
C VAL A 9 -21.96 -20.01 -4.83
N LEU A 10 -22.12 -19.21 -3.77
CA LEU A 10 -21.06 -18.95 -2.79
C LEU A 10 -21.08 -19.93 -1.61
N ALA A 11 -22.08 -20.82 -1.46
CA ALA A 11 -22.15 -21.76 -0.36
C ALA A 11 -20.89 -22.66 -0.26
N PRO A 12 -20.37 -23.28 -1.34
CA PRO A 12 -19.15 -24.08 -1.24
C PRO A 12 -17.92 -23.26 -0.83
N ILE A 13 -17.84 -22.00 -1.27
CA ILE A 13 -16.74 -21.10 -0.90
C ILE A 13 -16.85 -20.70 0.58
N ARG A 14 -18.07 -20.44 1.06
CA ARG A 14 -18.33 -20.16 2.48
C ARG A 14 -17.88 -21.33 3.36
N GLU A 15 -18.21 -22.58 2.99
CA GLU A 15 -17.77 -23.78 3.71
C GLU A 15 -16.26 -23.90 3.78
N LYS A 16 -15.54 -23.67 2.67
CA LYS A 16 -14.07 -23.63 2.65
C LYS A 16 -13.52 -22.56 3.61
N VAL A 17 -14.10 -21.35 3.61
CA VAL A 17 -13.69 -20.25 4.50
C VAL A 17 -13.91 -20.61 5.96
N GLU A 18 -15.05 -21.22 6.32
CA GLU A 18 -15.37 -21.66 7.68
C GLU A 18 -14.44 -22.78 8.15
N ALA A 19 -14.06 -23.68 7.25
CA ALA A 19 -13.08 -24.75 7.50
C ALA A 19 -11.63 -24.23 7.57
N GLY A 20 -11.37 -22.95 7.24
CA GLY A 20 -10.03 -22.40 7.16
C GLY A 20 -9.23 -22.86 5.95
N GLU A 21 -9.91 -23.40 4.93
CA GLU A 21 -9.29 -23.86 3.70
C GLU A 21 -8.89 -22.69 2.81
N ARG A 22 -7.81 -22.87 2.06
CA ARG A 22 -7.33 -21.88 1.09
C ARG A 22 -8.13 -21.96 -0.20
N LEU A 23 -8.63 -20.82 -0.66
CA LEU A 23 -9.35 -20.73 -1.93
C LEU A 23 -8.37 -20.85 -3.10
N ASP A 24 -8.79 -21.53 -4.16
CA ASP A 24 -8.03 -21.70 -5.37
C ASP A 24 -8.36 -20.61 -6.43
N PHE A 25 -7.80 -20.77 -7.62
CA PHE A 25 -7.99 -19.81 -8.72
C PHE A 25 -9.45 -19.78 -9.21
N GLU A 26 -10.10 -20.93 -9.32
CA GLU A 26 -11.49 -21.07 -9.79
C GLU A 26 -12.49 -20.50 -8.76
N ASP A 27 -12.21 -20.70 -7.46
CA ASP A 27 -12.96 -20.02 -6.40
C ASP A 27 -12.87 -18.50 -6.57
N GLY A 28 -11.66 -17.99 -6.85
CA GLY A 28 -11.40 -16.56 -7.09
C GLY A 28 -12.19 -16.02 -8.28
N LEU A 29 -12.27 -16.75 -9.39
CA LEU A 29 -13.07 -16.36 -10.56
C LEU A 29 -14.56 -16.35 -10.23
N THR A 30 -15.06 -17.37 -9.56
CA THR A 30 -16.46 -17.44 -9.11
C THR A 30 -16.82 -16.23 -8.23
N LEU A 31 -15.93 -15.82 -7.32
CA LEU A 31 -16.11 -14.63 -6.50
C LEU A 31 -16.09 -13.32 -7.31
N MET A 32 -15.24 -13.23 -8.36
CA MET A 32 -15.22 -12.07 -9.24
C MET A 32 -16.45 -11.97 -10.14
N GLU A 33 -17.03 -13.10 -10.52
CA GLU A 33 -18.17 -13.16 -11.44
C GLU A 33 -19.53 -13.02 -10.75
N THR A 34 -19.61 -13.33 -9.44
CA THR A 34 -20.88 -13.23 -8.72
C THR A 34 -21.55 -11.88 -8.82
N GLU A 35 -22.87 -11.87 -9.03
CA GLU A 35 -23.66 -10.63 -8.99
C GLU A 35 -24.20 -10.34 -7.59
N ASP A 36 -24.15 -11.31 -6.68
CA ASP A 36 -24.60 -11.14 -5.29
C ASP A 36 -23.50 -10.50 -4.44
N LEU A 37 -23.43 -9.15 -4.54
CA LEU A 37 -22.45 -8.37 -3.81
C LEU A 37 -22.65 -8.45 -2.29
N LEU A 38 -23.87 -8.63 -1.80
CA LEU A 38 -24.14 -8.70 -0.37
C LEU A 38 -23.63 -10.02 0.21
N ALA A 39 -23.96 -11.16 -0.42
CA ALA A 39 -23.43 -12.46 -0.03
C ALA A 39 -21.90 -12.50 -0.09
N LEU A 40 -21.29 -11.90 -1.14
CA LEU A 40 -19.84 -11.77 -1.23
C LEU A 40 -19.25 -10.99 -0.05
N GLY A 41 -19.87 -9.86 0.33
CA GLY A 41 -19.46 -9.05 1.48
C GLY A 41 -19.54 -9.83 2.80
N GLU A 42 -20.60 -10.60 3.00
CA GLU A 42 -20.78 -11.45 4.19
C GLU A 42 -19.68 -12.51 4.30
N VAL A 43 -19.34 -13.20 3.22
CA VAL A 43 -18.27 -14.21 3.20
C VAL A 43 -16.91 -13.57 3.43
N ALA A 44 -16.65 -12.38 2.88
CA ALA A 44 -15.41 -11.65 3.10
C ALA A 44 -15.27 -11.14 4.54
N ASP A 45 -16.36 -10.66 5.17
CA ASP A 45 -16.35 -10.26 6.58
C ASP A 45 -16.18 -11.46 7.51
N LEU A 46 -16.77 -12.62 7.15
CA LEU A 46 -16.53 -13.89 7.83
C LEU A 46 -15.04 -14.27 7.79
N ALA A 47 -14.42 -14.27 6.60
CA ALA A 47 -13.00 -14.57 6.44
C ALA A 47 -12.12 -13.62 7.28
N ARG A 48 -12.45 -12.33 7.33
CA ARG A 48 -11.76 -11.35 8.17
C ARG A 48 -11.81 -11.73 9.66
N ARG A 49 -12.97 -12.17 10.14
CA ARG A 49 -13.17 -12.56 11.56
C ARG A 49 -12.45 -13.86 11.89
N VAL A 50 -12.57 -14.86 11.04
CA VAL A 50 -11.95 -16.18 11.24
C VAL A 50 -10.42 -16.08 11.23
N ARG A 51 -9.85 -15.32 10.31
CA ARG A 51 -8.39 -15.21 10.13
C ARG A 51 -7.73 -14.14 10.99
N GLY A 52 -8.41 -13.07 11.32
CA GLY A 52 -7.82 -11.90 12.00
C GLY A 52 -8.18 -11.74 13.47
N GLY A 53 -9.18 -12.45 13.97
CA GLY A 53 -9.54 -12.55 15.38
C GLY A 53 -10.08 -11.30 16.07
N ASN A 54 -10.04 -10.10 15.47
CA ASN A 54 -10.54 -8.88 16.08
C ASN A 54 -11.30 -7.98 15.10
N ASP A 55 -12.04 -7.00 15.64
CA ASP A 55 -12.79 -6.00 14.89
C ASP A 55 -12.03 -4.66 14.77
N ASP A 56 -10.73 -4.66 15.02
CA ASP A 56 -9.93 -3.46 14.93
C ASP A 56 -9.84 -2.97 13.49
N VAL A 57 -9.94 -1.64 13.33
CA VAL A 57 -9.68 -0.94 12.08
C VAL A 57 -8.41 -0.12 12.26
N TYR A 58 -7.47 -0.30 11.35
CA TYR A 58 -6.15 0.32 11.40
C TYR A 58 -6.08 1.56 10.55
N PHE A 59 -5.29 2.52 10.98
CA PHE A 59 -4.91 3.69 10.19
C PHE A 59 -3.57 4.24 10.69
N VAL A 60 -2.90 5.06 9.88
CA VAL A 60 -1.64 5.71 10.21
C VAL A 60 -1.76 7.23 10.14
N GLN A 61 -1.08 7.94 11.01
CA GLN A 61 -0.95 9.39 10.91
C GLN A 61 0.24 9.72 10.02
N ASN A 62 -0.02 9.84 8.71
CA ASN A 62 1.01 9.99 7.70
C ASN A 62 0.85 11.26 6.86
N ILE A 63 1.97 11.68 6.31
CA ILE A 63 2.05 12.71 5.27
C ILE A 63 2.68 12.15 4.01
N ASN A 64 2.18 12.60 2.84
CA ASN A 64 2.79 12.30 1.55
C ASN A 64 3.70 13.45 1.14
N LEU A 65 4.98 13.17 0.94
CA LEU A 65 5.97 14.12 0.43
C LEU A 65 6.62 13.54 -0.83
N TYR A 66 7.02 14.41 -1.75
CA TYR A 66 7.52 14.01 -3.07
C TYR A 66 8.82 14.73 -3.37
N GLN A 67 9.85 13.97 -3.73
CA GLN A 67 11.18 14.50 -4.08
C GLN A 67 11.22 15.01 -5.52
N THR A 68 10.57 14.28 -6.42
CA THR A 68 10.59 14.58 -7.84
C THR A 68 9.38 14.01 -8.57
N ASN A 69 8.88 14.73 -9.57
CA ASN A 69 7.92 14.20 -10.54
C ASN A 69 8.57 13.88 -11.89
N VAL A 70 9.87 14.13 -12.05
CA VAL A 70 10.60 13.75 -13.27
C VAL A 70 10.69 12.22 -13.35
N CYS A 71 10.19 11.64 -14.46
CA CYS A 71 10.11 10.19 -14.61
C CYS A 71 10.45 9.76 -16.04
N ARG A 72 11.33 8.74 -16.17
CA ARG A 72 11.70 8.13 -17.46
C ARG A 72 10.65 7.16 -18.01
N VAL A 73 9.82 6.54 -17.11
CA VAL A 73 8.93 5.43 -17.47
C VAL A 73 7.74 5.86 -18.30
N LYS A 74 7.12 7.00 -17.96
CA LYS A 74 5.96 7.54 -18.67
C LYS A 74 4.78 6.55 -18.75
N CYS A 75 4.39 5.96 -17.60
CA CYS A 75 3.21 5.11 -17.52
C CYS A 75 2.00 5.85 -18.06
N LYS A 76 1.21 5.19 -18.91
CA LYS A 76 0.08 5.82 -19.62
C LYS A 76 -1.06 6.25 -18.68
N PHE A 77 -1.11 5.68 -17.49
CA PHE A 77 -2.08 6.00 -16.44
C PHE A 77 -1.59 7.09 -15.45
N CYS A 78 -0.32 7.50 -15.54
CA CYS A 78 0.25 8.42 -14.56
C CYS A 78 0.10 9.87 -15.02
N ALA A 79 -0.74 10.63 -14.32
CA ALA A 79 -0.90 12.07 -14.53
C ALA A 79 0.15 12.93 -13.78
N PHE A 80 0.90 12.33 -12.87
CA PHE A 80 1.91 13.03 -12.05
C PHE A 80 3.28 13.14 -12.74
N ALA A 81 3.64 12.15 -13.58
CA ALA A 81 4.97 12.08 -14.21
C ALA A 81 5.22 13.25 -15.17
N ARG A 82 6.43 13.80 -15.10
CA ARG A 82 6.92 14.86 -15.98
C ARG A 82 8.23 14.47 -16.65
N THR A 83 8.51 15.10 -17.77
CA THR A 83 9.88 15.19 -18.30
C THR A 83 10.54 16.45 -17.72
N ASN A 84 11.86 16.45 -17.61
CA ASN A 84 12.61 17.62 -17.10
C ASN A 84 12.49 18.90 -17.94
N LYS A 85 11.78 18.85 -19.07
CA LYS A 85 11.51 20.02 -19.95
C LYS A 85 10.15 20.67 -19.69
N GLN A 86 9.29 20.06 -18.88
CA GLN A 86 7.97 20.60 -18.58
C GLN A 86 8.08 21.64 -17.47
N GLU A 87 7.28 22.70 -17.55
CA GLU A 87 7.33 23.86 -16.65
C GLU A 87 7.07 23.48 -15.18
N ASP A 88 6.20 22.52 -14.95
CA ASP A 88 5.83 22.03 -13.63
C ASP A 88 6.65 20.81 -13.17
N ALA A 89 7.76 20.49 -13.87
CA ALA A 89 8.72 19.50 -13.43
C ALA A 89 9.52 20.04 -12.23
N PHE A 90 9.70 19.19 -11.23
CA PHE A 90 10.50 19.53 -10.06
C PHE A 90 11.38 18.37 -9.59
N THR A 91 12.48 18.72 -8.97
CA THR A 91 13.34 17.83 -8.18
C THR A 91 13.88 18.66 -7.03
N LEU A 92 13.54 18.30 -5.81
CA LEU A 92 14.01 18.97 -4.60
C LEU A 92 15.41 18.48 -4.25
N THR A 93 16.23 19.36 -3.70
CA THR A 93 17.45 18.96 -3.01
C THR A 93 17.11 18.22 -1.70
N SER A 94 18.06 17.47 -1.14
CA SER A 94 17.87 16.81 0.16
C SER A 94 17.52 17.80 1.26
N ASP A 95 18.14 18.99 1.24
CA ASP A 95 17.90 20.04 2.24
C ASP A 95 16.51 20.65 2.12
N GLU A 96 16.05 21.01 0.91
CA GLU A 96 14.69 21.52 0.68
C GLU A 96 13.62 20.51 1.13
N PHE A 97 13.84 19.23 0.87
CA PHE A 97 12.89 18.18 1.29
C PHE A 97 12.84 18.06 2.82
N VAL A 98 14.01 18.05 3.48
CA VAL A 98 14.10 17.95 4.95
C VAL A 98 13.49 19.17 5.61
N GLU A 99 13.76 20.38 5.12
CA GLU A 99 13.18 21.62 5.63
C GLU A 99 11.63 21.59 5.53
N ASP A 100 11.09 21.19 4.38
CA ASP A 100 9.63 21.03 4.22
C ASP A 100 9.08 19.95 5.19
N ALA A 101 9.75 18.82 5.35
CA ALA A 101 9.33 17.76 6.27
C ALA A 101 9.29 18.25 7.73
N VAL A 102 10.32 18.94 8.19
CA VAL A 102 10.39 19.50 9.56
C VAL A 102 9.29 20.52 9.78
N LYS A 103 9.10 21.46 8.85
CA LYS A 103 8.03 22.45 8.91
C LYS A 103 6.64 21.81 8.99
N GLN A 104 6.39 20.74 8.21
CA GLN A 104 5.12 20.04 8.25
C GLN A 104 4.95 19.24 9.55
N TYR A 105 6.03 18.71 10.11
CA TYR A 105 6.00 18.00 11.38
C TYR A 105 5.58 18.92 12.54
N GLU A 106 6.07 20.14 12.59
CA GLU A 106 5.67 21.15 13.59
C GLU A 106 4.17 21.48 13.52
N ILE A 107 3.55 21.36 12.34
CA ILE A 107 2.11 21.65 12.14
C ILE A 107 1.24 20.47 12.53
N SER A 108 1.63 19.25 12.19
CA SER A 108 0.73 18.08 12.17
C SER A 108 1.20 16.87 12.98
N ASN A 109 2.45 16.88 13.46
CA ASN A 109 3.01 15.84 14.33
C ASN A 109 2.75 14.40 13.80
N PHE A 110 2.97 14.19 12.50
CA PHE A 110 2.76 12.87 11.86
C PHE A 110 3.77 11.83 12.36
N THR A 111 3.41 10.56 12.26
CA THR A 111 4.25 9.43 12.68
C THR A 111 4.97 8.74 11.52
N GLU A 112 4.53 9.00 10.28
CA GLU A 112 5.09 8.39 9.07
C GLU A 112 5.17 9.41 7.94
N ILE A 113 6.30 9.43 7.23
CA ILE A 113 6.39 10.05 5.90
C ILE A 113 6.29 8.93 4.86
N HIS A 114 5.35 9.10 3.93
CA HIS A 114 5.19 8.26 2.75
C HIS A 114 5.68 8.99 1.52
N THR A 115 6.57 8.37 0.74
CA THR A 115 7.01 8.94 -0.53
C THR A 115 7.08 7.89 -1.63
N VAL A 116 6.56 8.27 -2.79
CA VAL A 116 6.72 7.60 -4.08
C VAL A 116 6.97 8.66 -5.13
N ASN A 117 7.93 8.46 -6.03
CA ASN A 117 8.42 9.49 -6.91
C ASN A 117 8.46 9.05 -8.37
N GLY A 118 8.79 10.00 -9.24
CA GLY A 118 9.25 9.67 -10.57
C GLY A 118 10.62 8.97 -10.55
N GLU A 119 10.83 8.02 -11.46
CA GLU A 119 12.15 7.44 -11.70
C GLU A 119 13.01 8.46 -12.46
N ASN A 120 13.69 9.32 -11.70
CA ASN A 120 14.49 10.42 -12.23
C ASN A 120 15.89 9.93 -12.65
N PRO A 121 16.25 9.96 -13.94
CA PRO A 121 17.54 9.46 -14.41
C PRO A 121 18.73 10.34 -14.05
N HIS A 122 18.50 11.49 -13.40
CA HIS A 122 19.54 12.46 -13.05
C HIS A 122 19.83 12.50 -11.54
N VAL A 123 19.23 11.60 -10.75
CA VAL A 123 19.38 11.54 -9.29
C VAL A 123 20.08 10.25 -8.91
N SER A 124 21.24 10.32 -8.27
CA SER A 124 22.05 9.18 -7.86
C SER A 124 21.52 8.52 -6.58
N LEU A 125 21.95 7.28 -6.32
CA LEU A 125 21.67 6.57 -5.07
C LEU A 125 22.16 7.36 -3.84
N GLU A 126 23.31 8.03 -3.95
CA GLU A 126 23.86 8.82 -2.84
C GLU A 126 22.91 9.93 -2.39
N TYR A 127 22.21 10.61 -3.30
CA TYR A 127 21.16 11.57 -2.95
C TYR A 127 20.07 10.95 -2.08
N TYR A 128 19.58 9.76 -2.42
CA TYR A 128 18.51 9.08 -1.66
C TYR A 128 18.99 8.63 -0.28
N VAL A 129 20.22 8.15 -0.19
CA VAL A 129 20.87 7.78 1.07
C VAL A 129 21.08 9.00 1.97
N GLU A 130 21.60 10.09 1.43
CA GLU A 130 21.79 11.35 2.14
C GLU A 130 20.48 11.91 2.68
N LEU A 131 19.42 11.91 1.85
CA LEU A 131 18.09 12.37 2.24
C LEU A 131 17.55 11.60 3.44
N ILE A 132 17.62 10.25 3.42
CA ILE A 132 17.17 9.42 4.54
C ILE A 132 17.97 9.73 5.80
N ARG A 133 19.30 9.85 5.71
CA ARG A 133 20.16 10.20 6.85
C ARG A 133 19.79 11.54 7.46
N LYS A 134 19.64 12.57 6.64
CA LYS A 134 19.22 13.90 7.08
C LYS A 134 17.84 13.90 7.75
N LEU A 135 16.86 13.18 7.16
CA LEU A 135 15.53 13.02 7.77
C LEU A 135 15.60 12.32 9.12
N LYS A 136 16.36 11.23 9.24
CA LYS A 136 16.52 10.51 10.50
C LYS A 136 17.27 11.32 11.56
N ALA A 137 18.17 12.21 11.15
CA ALA A 137 18.81 13.15 12.07
C ALA A 137 17.84 14.23 12.57
N ALA A 138 16.98 14.76 11.69
CA ALA A 138 16.03 15.83 12.01
C ALA A 138 14.77 15.29 12.73
N LEU A 139 14.25 14.14 12.32
CA LEU A 139 13.01 13.52 12.77
C LEU A 139 13.24 12.03 13.15
N PRO A 140 13.98 11.74 14.23
CA PRO A 140 14.45 10.38 14.55
C PRO A 140 13.30 9.37 14.80
N ASP A 141 12.19 9.82 15.35
CA ASP A 141 11.04 8.96 15.69
C ASP A 141 10.05 8.75 14.54
N VAL A 142 10.17 9.51 13.45
CA VAL A 142 9.28 9.40 12.31
C VAL A 142 9.66 8.20 11.44
N HIS A 143 8.66 7.38 11.11
CA HIS A 143 8.84 6.24 10.22
C HIS A 143 8.96 6.68 8.76
N LEU A 144 9.96 6.17 8.04
CA LEU A 144 10.19 6.49 6.63
C LEU A 144 9.73 5.31 5.76
N LYS A 145 8.60 5.46 5.08
CA LYS A 145 8.08 4.50 4.11
C LYS A 145 8.33 5.02 2.70
N PHE A 146 9.51 4.67 2.16
CA PHE A 146 10.06 5.26 0.95
C PHE A 146 10.35 4.22 -0.11
N TYR A 147 10.29 4.65 -1.35
CA TYR A 147 10.74 4.00 -2.58
C TYR A 147 10.04 2.67 -2.88
N THR A 148 9.34 2.67 -4.00
CA THR A 148 8.69 1.49 -4.57
C THR A 148 9.74 0.52 -5.14
N ALA A 149 9.31 -0.72 -5.43
CA ALA A 149 10.18 -1.68 -6.12
C ALA A 149 10.68 -1.15 -7.47
N SER A 150 9.86 -0.38 -8.19
CA SER A 150 10.26 0.29 -9.44
C SER A 150 11.40 1.28 -9.22
N GLU A 151 11.32 2.10 -8.18
CA GLU A 151 12.38 3.06 -7.84
C GLU A 151 13.67 2.35 -7.42
N ILE A 152 13.60 1.27 -6.63
CA ILE A 152 14.76 0.45 -6.27
C ILE A 152 15.39 -0.19 -7.51
N HIS A 153 14.58 -0.76 -8.40
CA HIS A 153 15.07 -1.30 -9.67
C HIS A 153 15.75 -0.23 -10.53
N HIS A 154 15.14 0.97 -10.61
CA HIS A 154 15.73 2.09 -11.32
C HIS A 154 17.08 2.50 -10.74
N MET A 155 17.20 2.66 -9.43
CA MET A 155 18.46 2.98 -8.74
C MET A 155 19.54 1.93 -9.03
N SER A 156 19.19 0.64 -8.94
CA SER A 156 20.09 -0.47 -9.26
C SER A 156 20.63 -0.40 -10.70
N LYS A 157 19.76 -0.10 -11.68
CA LYS A 157 20.18 0.03 -13.08
C LYS A 157 21.02 1.28 -13.33
N LEU A 158 20.70 2.38 -12.66
CA LEU A 158 21.45 3.63 -12.82
C LEU A 158 22.87 3.53 -12.27
N GLU A 159 23.04 2.88 -11.12
CA GLU A 159 24.33 2.71 -10.46
C GLU A 159 25.10 1.47 -10.91
N GLY A 160 24.47 0.57 -11.69
CA GLY A 160 25.10 -0.68 -12.13
C GLY A 160 25.35 -1.67 -10.97
N CYS A 161 24.50 -1.64 -9.93
CA CYS A 161 24.60 -2.49 -8.75
C CYS A 161 23.34 -3.37 -8.59
N THR A 162 23.35 -4.27 -7.63
CA THR A 162 22.23 -5.19 -7.34
C THR A 162 21.14 -4.50 -6.53
N HIS A 163 19.90 -5.04 -6.56
CA HIS A 163 18.81 -4.59 -5.67
C HIS A 163 19.19 -4.70 -4.20
N GLU A 164 19.92 -5.75 -3.83
CA GLU A 164 20.35 -5.95 -2.45
C GLU A 164 21.31 -4.85 -1.98
N GLU A 165 22.25 -4.42 -2.81
CA GLU A 165 23.18 -3.31 -2.49
C GLU A 165 22.42 -2.00 -2.30
N VAL A 166 21.45 -1.69 -3.19
CA VAL A 166 20.57 -0.51 -3.03
C VAL A 166 19.81 -0.58 -1.71
N LEU A 167 19.11 -1.70 -1.46
CA LEU A 167 18.30 -1.88 -0.25
C LEU A 167 19.14 -1.81 1.02
N ARG A 168 20.36 -2.34 1.00
CA ARG A 168 21.30 -2.28 2.13
C ARG A 168 21.69 -0.83 2.42
N ALA A 169 22.10 -0.08 1.40
CA ALA A 169 22.47 1.33 1.55
C ALA A 169 21.33 2.18 2.13
N LEU A 170 20.10 2.00 1.64
CA LEU A 170 18.93 2.72 2.13
C LEU A 170 18.55 2.27 3.55
N LYS A 171 18.61 0.98 3.86
CA LYS A 171 18.35 0.44 5.21
C LYS A 171 19.32 0.99 6.23
N ASP A 172 20.63 0.97 5.91
CA ASP A 172 21.69 1.49 6.79
C ASP A 172 21.57 3.00 7.00
N ALA A 173 20.98 3.72 6.05
CA ALA A 173 20.62 5.14 6.19
C ALA A 173 19.40 5.37 7.08
N GLY A 174 18.52 4.37 7.28
CA GLY A 174 17.34 4.46 8.15
C GLY A 174 15.98 4.28 7.44
N LEU A 175 15.96 3.66 6.25
CA LEU A 175 14.71 3.25 5.59
C LEU A 175 13.92 2.32 6.51
N GLY A 176 12.65 2.63 6.77
CA GLY A 176 11.79 1.88 7.66
C GLY A 176 10.98 0.79 6.97
N SER A 177 10.34 1.11 5.86
CA SER A 177 9.53 0.18 5.05
C SER A 177 9.37 0.68 3.62
N MET A 178 8.80 -0.16 2.74
CA MET A 178 8.57 0.20 1.34
C MET A 178 7.08 0.18 0.97
N PRO A 179 6.60 1.13 0.15
CA PRO A 179 5.28 1.07 -0.47
C PRO A 179 5.22 0.00 -1.57
N GLY A 180 4.00 -0.42 -1.94
CA GLY A 180 3.78 -1.50 -2.90
C GLY A 180 3.68 -1.08 -4.37
N GLY A 181 3.87 0.20 -4.68
CA GLY A 181 3.73 0.69 -6.05
C GLY A 181 4.65 0.00 -7.06
N GLY A 182 4.30 0.09 -8.35
CA GLY A 182 5.03 -0.60 -9.43
C GLY A 182 4.44 -1.96 -9.82
N ALA A 183 3.62 -2.57 -8.96
CA ALA A 183 2.96 -3.84 -9.26
C ALA A 183 1.98 -3.73 -10.44
N GLU A 184 1.14 -2.73 -10.45
CA GLU A 184 0.02 -2.50 -11.36
C GLU A 184 -0.85 -3.76 -11.52
N ILE A 185 -0.69 -4.50 -12.63
CA ILE A 185 -1.10 -5.89 -12.85
C ILE A 185 0.10 -6.66 -13.37
N PHE A 186 0.37 -7.86 -12.84
CA PHE A 186 1.58 -8.62 -13.20
C PHE A 186 1.51 -9.27 -14.60
N ALA A 187 0.30 -9.45 -15.15
CA ALA A 187 0.15 -10.00 -16.49
C ALA A 187 0.94 -9.17 -17.51
N HIS A 188 1.84 -9.84 -18.26
CA HIS A 188 2.73 -9.19 -19.22
C HIS A 188 1.97 -8.35 -20.24
N ARG A 189 0.84 -8.87 -20.76
CA ARG A 189 -0.05 -8.15 -21.68
C ARG A 189 -0.47 -6.79 -21.12
N VAL A 190 -0.92 -6.76 -19.89
CA VAL A 190 -1.39 -5.54 -19.24
C VAL A 190 -0.23 -4.57 -19.04
N ARG A 191 0.90 -5.02 -18.49
CA ARG A 191 2.09 -4.16 -18.26
C ARG A 191 2.55 -3.49 -19.56
N GLN A 192 2.62 -4.22 -20.68
CA GLN A 192 2.98 -3.64 -21.99
C GLN A 192 1.96 -2.59 -22.48
N LEU A 193 0.68 -2.76 -22.16
CA LEU A 193 -0.35 -1.80 -22.54
C LEU A 193 -0.32 -0.52 -21.70
N VAL A 194 -0.09 -0.63 -20.39
CA VAL A 194 -0.26 0.51 -19.45
C VAL A 194 1.06 1.17 -19.05
N ALA A 195 2.16 0.42 -18.97
CA ALA A 195 3.46 0.90 -18.52
C ALA A 195 4.63 0.18 -19.20
N PRO A 196 4.79 0.27 -20.54
CA PRO A 196 5.75 -0.53 -21.32
C PRO A 196 7.22 -0.27 -20.95
N GLY A 197 7.52 0.83 -20.29
CA GLY A 197 8.89 1.18 -19.83
C GLY A 197 9.21 0.74 -18.40
N LYS A 198 8.28 0.07 -17.72
CA LYS A 198 8.44 -0.38 -16.34
C LYS A 198 9.11 -1.77 -16.31
N GLU A 199 9.75 -2.09 -15.20
CA GLU A 199 10.37 -3.38 -14.94
C GLU A 199 9.40 -4.56 -15.14
N PRO A 200 9.87 -5.75 -15.52
CA PRO A 200 9.07 -6.98 -15.50
C PRO A 200 8.56 -7.31 -14.09
N ALA A 201 7.49 -8.09 -14.01
CA ALA A 201 6.92 -8.50 -12.71
C ALA A 201 7.95 -9.24 -11.83
N GLU A 202 8.81 -10.04 -12.44
CA GLU A 202 9.84 -10.83 -11.78
C GLU A 202 10.85 -9.94 -11.04
N GLU A 203 11.21 -8.78 -11.61
CA GLU A 203 12.11 -7.81 -10.96
C GLU A 203 11.41 -7.13 -9.77
N TRP A 204 10.11 -6.85 -9.87
CA TRP A 204 9.32 -6.35 -8.76
C TRP A 204 9.31 -7.34 -7.59
N PHE A 205 9.09 -8.64 -7.86
CA PHE A 205 9.15 -9.70 -6.87
C PHE A 205 10.54 -9.88 -6.27
N ASP A 206 11.60 -9.80 -7.09
CA ASP A 206 12.98 -9.90 -6.63
C ASP A 206 13.34 -8.79 -5.63
N VAL A 207 12.92 -7.56 -5.88
CA VAL A 207 13.10 -6.45 -4.93
C VAL A 207 12.41 -6.74 -3.61
N HIS A 208 11.15 -7.18 -3.63
CA HIS A 208 10.41 -7.47 -2.41
C HIS A 208 10.96 -8.69 -1.66
N ASP A 209 11.38 -9.75 -2.35
CA ASP A 209 12.01 -10.92 -1.73
C ASP A 209 13.27 -10.50 -0.96
N LYS A 210 14.15 -9.72 -1.58
CA LYS A 210 15.37 -9.22 -0.94
C LYS A 210 15.06 -8.28 0.23
N ALA A 211 14.11 -7.36 0.07
CA ALA A 211 13.67 -6.46 1.15
C ALA A 211 13.19 -7.26 2.37
N HIS A 212 12.32 -8.25 2.16
CA HIS A 212 11.78 -9.10 3.23
C HIS A 212 12.88 -9.90 3.94
N ARG A 213 13.80 -10.52 3.19
CA ARG A 213 14.94 -11.25 3.77
C ARG A 213 15.88 -10.36 4.58
N MET A 214 15.93 -9.09 4.26
CA MET A 214 16.66 -8.08 5.03
C MET A 214 15.86 -7.53 6.21
N GLY A 215 14.60 -7.97 6.43
CA GLY A 215 13.73 -7.48 7.50
C GLY A 215 13.10 -6.12 7.22
N ILE A 216 13.09 -5.67 5.96
CA ILE A 216 12.34 -4.50 5.52
C ILE A 216 10.93 -4.98 5.17
N THR A 217 9.93 -4.55 5.95
CA THR A 217 8.53 -4.84 5.63
C THR A 217 8.04 -3.99 4.48
N THR A 218 7.11 -4.52 3.69
CA THR A 218 6.61 -3.81 2.52
C THR A 218 5.08 -3.89 2.42
N GLN A 219 4.54 -3.16 1.46
CA GLN A 219 3.14 -3.27 1.06
C GLN A 219 3.07 -3.84 -0.37
N CYS A 220 1.91 -4.34 -0.77
CA CYS A 220 1.65 -4.72 -2.16
C CYS A 220 0.37 -4.06 -2.66
N THR A 221 0.32 -3.81 -3.97
CA THR A 221 -0.78 -3.08 -4.61
C THR A 221 -1.28 -3.83 -5.84
N MET A 222 -2.48 -3.51 -6.26
CA MET A 222 -3.04 -3.87 -7.57
C MET A 222 -3.77 -2.65 -8.14
N LEU A 223 -3.40 -2.18 -9.32
CA LEU A 223 -4.14 -1.14 -10.04
C LEU A 223 -5.19 -1.83 -10.92
N TYR A 224 -6.47 -1.64 -10.64
CA TYR A 224 -7.58 -2.33 -11.31
C TYR A 224 -8.58 -1.36 -11.94
N GLY A 225 -9.38 -1.86 -12.87
CA GLY A 225 -10.46 -1.11 -13.53
C GLY A 225 -10.03 -0.45 -14.84
N HIS A 226 -8.98 -0.97 -15.51
CA HIS A 226 -8.52 -0.42 -16.80
C HIS A 226 -8.64 -1.45 -17.95
N VAL A 227 -7.61 -2.26 -18.25
CA VAL A 227 -7.58 -3.18 -19.41
C VAL A 227 -7.41 -4.64 -19.04
N GLU A 228 -7.30 -4.91 -17.74
CA GLU A 228 -7.14 -6.26 -17.21
C GLU A 228 -8.45 -7.02 -17.20
N THR A 229 -8.37 -8.35 -17.17
CA THR A 229 -9.51 -9.26 -17.00
C THR A 229 -9.62 -9.73 -15.52
N TYR A 230 -10.69 -10.43 -15.19
CA TYR A 230 -10.86 -11.02 -13.85
C TYR A 230 -9.79 -12.09 -13.58
N GLU A 231 -9.47 -12.91 -14.57
CA GLU A 231 -8.40 -13.91 -14.46
C GLU A 231 -7.05 -13.24 -14.14
N GLU A 232 -6.74 -12.11 -14.78
CA GLU A 232 -5.50 -11.37 -14.54
C GLU A 232 -5.48 -10.72 -13.15
N ARG A 233 -6.64 -10.34 -12.57
CA ARG A 233 -6.74 -9.88 -11.18
C ARG A 233 -6.49 -11.03 -10.21
N ILE A 234 -7.07 -12.21 -10.46
CA ILE A 234 -6.89 -13.38 -9.61
C ILE A 234 -5.45 -13.91 -9.69
N ASP A 235 -4.87 -14.01 -10.90
CA ASP A 235 -3.45 -14.37 -11.07
C ASP A 235 -2.54 -13.41 -10.26
N HIS A 236 -2.81 -12.12 -10.32
CA HIS A 236 -2.08 -11.12 -9.55
C HIS A 236 -2.14 -11.40 -8.03
N MET A 237 -3.32 -11.67 -7.50
CA MET A 237 -3.50 -11.98 -6.08
C MET A 237 -2.84 -13.31 -5.69
N VAL A 238 -2.95 -14.35 -6.53
CA VAL A 238 -2.30 -15.65 -6.29
C VAL A 238 -0.79 -15.48 -6.22
N ARG A 239 -0.17 -14.76 -7.15
CA ARG A 239 1.28 -14.49 -7.17
C ARG A 239 1.73 -13.68 -5.93
N LEU A 240 0.96 -12.71 -5.46
CA LEU A 240 1.23 -11.99 -4.20
C LEU A 240 1.17 -12.93 -2.99
N ARG A 241 0.16 -13.79 -2.93
CA ARG A 241 0.00 -14.78 -1.86
C ARG A 241 1.16 -15.77 -1.83
N GLU A 242 1.60 -16.26 -2.98
CA GLU A 242 2.75 -17.15 -3.10
C GLU A 242 4.06 -16.47 -2.65
N GLN A 243 4.25 -15.20 -2.96
CA GLN A 243 5.40 -14.44 -2.46
C GLN A 243 5.33 -14.26 -0.94
N GLN A 244 4.14 -14.00 -0.41
CA GLN A 244 3.93 -13.91 1.04
C GLN A 244 4.21 -15.23 1.75
N ASP A 245 3.83 -16.38 1.16
CA ASP A 245 4.18 -17.71 1.68
C ASP A 245 5.70 -17.92 1.78
N LYS A 246 6.46 -17.38 0.83
CA LYS A 246 7.94 -17.50 0.80
C LYS A 246 8.63 -16.62 1.85
N THR A 247 8.12 -15.41 2.10
CA THR A 247 8.89 -14.40 2.82
C THR A 247 8.16 -13.72 3.98
N GLY A 248 6.81 -13.72 4.02
CA GLY A 248 6.02 -13.17 5.11
C GLY A 248 6.11 -11.65 5.30
N GLY A 249 6.70 -10.90 4.37
CA GLY A 249 7.05 -9.49 4.58
C GLY A 249 6.01 -8.47 4.14
N PHE A 250 4.94 -8.86 3.43
CA PHE A 250 3.85 -7.95 3.09
C PHE A 250 2.97 -7.66 4.31
N LEU A 251 2.88 -6.38 4.71
CA LEU A 251 2.01 -5.94 5.81
C LEU A 251 0.57 -5.73 5.35
N SER A 252 0.37 -5.25 4.14
CA SER A 252 -0.96 -4.94 3.64
C SER A 252 -1.03 -5.00 2.12
N PHE A 253 -2.22 -5.36 1.64
CA PHE A 253 -2.63 -5.23 0.24
C PHE A 253 -3.48 -3.98 0.06
N ILE A 254 -3.21 -3.22 -1.02
CA ILE A 254 -3.90 -1.97 -1.36
C ILE A 254 -4.45 -2.09 -2.77
N PRO A 255 -5.75 -2.35 -2.94
CA PRO A 255 -6.39 -2.23 -4.23
C PRO A 255 -6.50 -0.75 -4.60
N LEU A 256 -5.98 -0.39 -5.78
CA LEU A 256 -5.94 0.97 -6.30
C LEU A 256 -6.92 1.07 -7.48
N ALA A 257 -8.04 1.74 -7.28
CA ALA A 257 -9.02 1.97 -8.34
C ALA A 257 -8.41 2.90 -9.41
N PHE A 258 -8.58 2.55 -10.67
CA PHE A 258 -8.03 3.33 -11.77
C PHE A 258 -8.77 4.66 -11.96
N HIS A 259 -8.00 5.74 -12.05
CA HIS A 259 -8.47 7.08 -12.34
C HIS A 259 -7.98 7.50 -13.73
N PRO A 260 -8.86 7.66 -14.72
CA PRO A 260 -8.47 7.92 -16.10
C PRO A 260 -8.15 9.39 -16.41
N GLU A 261 -8.63 10.35 -15.61
CA GLU A 261 -8.55 11.78 -15.89
C GLU A 261 -7.10 12.27 -16.04
N ASN A 262 -6.90 13.21 -16.93
CA ASN A 262 -5.59 13.76 -17.29
C ASN A 262 -4.58 12.71 -17.82
N THR A 263 -5.06 11.55 -18.26
CA THR A 263 -4.25 10.46 -18.80
C THR A 263 -4.57 10.18 -20.27
N VAL A 264 -3.80 9.28 -20.89
CA VAL A 264 -4.08 8.78 -22.24
C VAL A 264 -5.40 8.03 -22.30
N PHE A 265 -5.82 7.42 -21.20
CA PHE A 265 -7.02 6.58 -21.12
C PHE A 265 -8.30 7.40 -21.11
N GLU A 266 -8.32 8.60 -20.53
CA GLU A 266 -9.47 9.52 -20.63
C GLU A 266 -9.85 9.78 -22.09
N ARG A 267 -8.86 10.09 -22.93
CA ARG A 267 -9.06 10.34 -24.37
C ARG A 267 -9.57 9.10 -25.13
N ARG A 268 -9.41 7.91 -24.56
CA ARG A 268 -9.91 6.62 -25.10
C ARG A 268 -11.28 6.24 -24.56
N GLY A 269 -11.91 7.10 -23.74
CA GLY A 269 -13.24 6.88 -23.19
C GLY A 269 -13.29 5.96 -21.97
N PHE A 270 -12.16 5.68 -21.33
CA PHE A 270 -12.16 4.95 -20.05
C PHE A 270 -12.83 5.79 -18.97
N ARG A 271 -13.50 5.12 -18.04
CA ARG A 271 -14.22 5.73 -16.93
C ARG A 271 -13.67 5.22 -15.60
N PHE A 272 -14.05 5.88 -14.52
CA PHE A 272 -13.80 5.39 -13.16
C PHE A 272 -14.51 4.05 -12.93
N THR A 273 -13.95 3.26 -12.02
CA THR A 273 -14.62 2.06 -11.49
C THR A 273 -15.95 2.43 -10.84
N THR A 274 -16.81 1.45 -10.71
CA THR A 274 -18.05 1.63 -9.92
C THR A 274 -17.80 1.26 -8.46
N GLY A 275 -18.60 1.80 -7.53
CA GLY A 275 -18.50 1.39 -6.13
C GLY A 275 -18.76 -0.11 -5.92
N ALA A 276 -19.54 -0.75 -6.78
CA ALA A 276 -19.75 -2.20 -6.77
C ALA A 276 -18.45 -2.95 -7.13
N ASP A 277 -17.72 -2.50 -8.16
CA ASP A 277 -16.42 -3.08 -8.52
C ASP A 277 -15.41 -2.92 -7.38
N ASP A 278 -15.37 -1.73 -6.75
CA ASP A 278 -14.46 -1.45 -5.66
C ASP A 278 -14.70 -2.36 -4.45
N LEU A 279 -15.96 -2.55 -4.06
CA LEU A 279 -16.33 -3.45 -2.97
C LEU A 279 -16.06 -4.92 -3.32
N LYS A 280 -16.31 -5.33 -4.57
CA LYS A 280 -16.02 -6.66 -5.07
C LYS A 280 -14.54 -6.97 -4.99
N VAL A 281 -13.68 -6.09 -5.48
CA VAL A 281 -12.21 -6.26 -5.44
C VAL A 281 -11.70 -6.36 -4.00
N ILE A 282 -12.20 -5.55 -3.08
CA ILE A 282 -11.82 -5.61 -1.67
C ILE A 282 -12.24 -6.94 -1.04
N ALA A 283 -13.48 -7.39 -1.29
CA ALA A 283 -13.98 -8.65 -0.76
C ALA A 283 -13.19 -9.85 -1.28
N VAL A 284 -12.97 -9.90 -2.60
CA VAL A 284 -12.16 -10.96 -3.22
C VAL A 284 -10.72 -10.94 -2.72
N ALA A 285 -10.12 -9.76 -2.59
CA ALA A 285 -8.78 -9.64 -2.03
C ALA A 285 -8.70 -10.20 -0.60
N ARG A 286 -9.68 -9.92 0.28
CA ARG A 286 -9.73 -10.50 1.62
C ARG A 286 -9.82 -12.03 1.59
N LEU A 287 -10.56 -12.56 0.64
CA LEU A 287 -10.77 -14.00 0.50
C LEU A 287 -9.54 -14.72 -0.07
N MET A 288 -8.92 -14.16 -1.11
CA MET A 288 -7.80 -14.76 -1.81
C MET A 288 -6.44 -14.58 -1.09
N LEU A 289 -6.24 -13.46 -0.39
CA LEU A 289 -4.99 -13.13 0.31
C LEU A 289 -5.07 -13.53 1.78
N ASP A 290 -5.19 -14.83 2.04
CA ASP A 290 -5.39 -15.41 3.37
C ASP A 290 -4.21 -15.19 4.33
N ASN A 291 -3.02 -14.97 3.81
CA ASN A 291 -1.76 -14.78 4.54
C ASN A 291 -1.30 -13.32 4.62
N ILE A 292 -2.04 -12.36 4.05
CA ILE A 292 -1.73 -10.92 4.17
C ILE A 292 -2.63 -10.30 5.24
N PRO A 293 -2.05 -9.71 6.32
CA PRO A 293 -2.82 -9.28 7.48
C PRO A 293 -3.89 -8.22 7.19
N HIS A 294 -3.55 -7.24 6.35
CA HIS A 294 -4.40 -6.07 6.14
C HIS A 294 -4.79 -5.91 4.68
N VAL A 295 -6.10 -5.67 4.45
CA VAL A 295 -6.63 -5.18 3.18
C VAL A 295 -7.10 -3.75 3.39
N LYS A 296 -6.56 -2.81 2.60
CA LYS A 296 -6.83 -1.39 2.75
C LYS A 296 -8.02 -0.93 1.91
N ALA A 297 -8.92 -0.20 2.56
CA ALA A 297 -9.89 0.67 1.89
C ALA A 297 -9.24 2.05 1.71
N TYR A 298 -8.64 2.28 0.53
CA TYR A 298 -7.88 3.51 0.26
C TYR A 298 -8.83 4.67 -0.08
N TRP A 299 -9.25 5.42 0.95
CA TRP A 299 -10.30 6.45 0.84
C TRP A 299 -9.99 7.56 -0.17
N ILE A 300 -8.72 7.82 -0.50
CA ILE A 300 -8.34 8.82 -1.53
C ILE A 300 -8.97 8.48 -2.88
N MET A 301 -9.04 7.19 -3.22
CA MET A 301 -9.51 6.75 -4.53
C MET A 301 -11.02 6.51 -4.58
N MET A 302 -11.57 5.90 -3.53
CA MET A 302 -12.98 5.51 -3.50
C MET A 302 -13.90 6.48 -2.74
N GLY A 303 -13.31 7.49 -2.09
CA GLY A 303 -14.03 8.39 -1.19
C GLY A 303 -14.33 7.78 0.17
N LEU A 304 -14.54 8.65 1.17
CA LEU A 304 -14.77 8.25 2.55
C LEU A 304 -16.00 7.34 2.75
N PRO A 305 -17.18 7.62 2.15
CA PRO A 305 -18.36 6.78 2.35
C PRO A 305 -18.14 5.35 1.84
N MET A 306 -17.48 5.19 0.69
CA MET A 306 -17.19 3.89 0.13
C MET A 306 -16.13 3.15 0.95
N ALA A 307 -15.07 3.83 1.42
CA ALA A 307 -14.08 3.25 2.30
C ALA A 307 -14.69 2.75 3.63
N GLN A 308 -15.70 3.47 4.17
CA GLN A 308 -16.43 3.02 5.34
C GLN A 308 -17.26 1.75 5.06
N LEU A 309 -17.93 1.70 3.91
CA LEU A 309 -18.69 0.52 3.48
C LEU A 309 -17.78 -0.69 3.27
N ALA A 310 -16.60 -0.48 2.70
CA ALA A 310 -15.59 -1.51 2.46
C ALA A 310 -15.13 -2.26 3.73
N LEU A 311 -15.25 -1.64 4.91
CA LEU A 311 -15.01 -2.31 6.19
C LEU A 311 -15.97 -3.49 6.46
N HIS A 312 -17.15 -3.49 5.84
CA HIS A 312 -18.09 -4.60 5.87
C HIS A 312 -17.83 -5.64 4.77
N PHE A 313 -16.90 -5.34 3.86
CA PHE A 313 -16.46 -6.19 2.77
C PHE A 313 -15.07 -6.78 2.99
N GLY A 314 -14.63 -6.89 4.24
CA GLY A 314 -13.38 -7.54 4.60
C GLY A 314 -12.16 -6.62 4.74
N ALA A 315 -12.26 -5.32 4.41
CA ALA A 315 -11.20 -4.37 4.73
C ALA A 315 -11.07 -4.20 6.26
N ASN A 316 -9.85 -3.95 6.72
CA ASN A 316 -9.54 -3.67 8.12
C ASN A 316 -8.51 -2.53 8.31
N ASP A 317 -8.18 -1.81 7.25
CA ASP A 317 -7.27 -0.66 7.27
C ASP A 317 -7.84 0.43 6.34
N VAL A 318 -7.87 1.68 6.80
CA VAL A 318 -8.38 2.83 6.05
C VAL A 318 -7.29 3.79 5.60
N GLN A 319 -6.06 3.32 5.49
CA GLN A 319 -4.85 4.05 5.10
C GLN A 319 -4.39 5.01 6.20
N GLY A 320 -4.95 6.20 6.32
CA GLY A 320 -4.53 7.18 7.31
C GLY A 320 -4.90 8.60 6.96
N THR A 321 -4.21 9.56 7.56
CA THR A 321 -4.47 10.99 7.38
C THR A 321 -4.12 11.48 5.97
N VAL A 322 -3.11 10.90 5.34
CA VAL A 322 -2.70 11.13 3.93
C VAL A 322 -2.59 12.62 3.59
N MET A 323 -1.96 13.41 4.42
CA MET A 323 -1.77 14.82 4.15
C MET A 323 -0.96 15.05 2.87
N ARG A 324 -1.34 16.07 2.07
CA ARG A 324 -0.64 16.54 0.87
C ARG A 324 -0.54 15.50 -0.28
N GLU A 325 -1.55 14.67 -0.47
CA GLU A 325 -1.61 13.77 -1.61
C GLU A 325 -1.65 14.55 -2.93
N LYS A 326 -0.80 14.19 -3.92
CA LYS A 326 -0.69 14.86 -5.22
C LYS A 326 -0.90 13.94 -6.42
N ILE A 327 -0.60 12.64 -6.28
CA ILE A 327 -0.58 11.70 -7.42
C ILE A 327 -1.99 11.42 -7.92
N PHE A 328 -2.90 11.08 -7.01
CA PHE A 328 -4.29 10.79 -7.35
C PHE A 328 -5.08 12.06 -7.63
N GLN A 329 -4.73 13.18 -6.98
CA GLN A 329 -5.28 14.48 -7.31
C GLN A 329 -4.95 14.88 -8.76
N ALA A 330 -3.72 14.63 -9.22
CA ALA A 330 -3.34 14.85 -10.62
C ALA A 330 -4.17 13.98 -11.60
N ALA A 331 -4.61 12.80 -11.18
CA ALA A 331 -5.43 11.87 -11.96
C ALA A 331 -6.95 12.05 -11.74
N GLY A 332 -7.39 13.18 -11.16
CA GLY A 332 -8.80 13.54 -11.04
C GLY A 332 -9.51 13.01 -9.78
N ALA A 333 -8.77 12.61 -8.74
CA ALA A 333 -9.40 12.26 -7.47
C ALA A 333 -10.15 13.45 -6.89
N THR A 334 -11.42 13.26 -6.55
CA THR A 334 -12.32 14.30 -6.00
C THR A 334 -12.38 14.27 -4.46
N SER A 335 -11.79 13.26 -3.82
CA SER A 335 -11.64 13.19 -2.37
C SER A 335 -10.73 14.31 -1.86
N GLY A 336 -10.90 14.73 -0.60
CA GLY A 336 -9.98 15.68 0.02
C GLY A 336 -8.54 15.15 0.05
N THR A 337 -7.58 16.04 0.26
CA THR A 337 -6.15 15.69 0.31
C THR A 337 -5.69 15.21 1.68
N GLU A 338 -6.54 15.33 2.70
CA GLU A 338 -6.24 14.95 4.08
C GLU A 338 -7.50 14.58 4.86
N GLN A 339 -7.31 13.78 5.91
CA GLN A 339 -8.33 13.49 6.92
C GLN A 339 -7.80 13.77 8.32
N LYS A 340 -8.67 14.26 9.21
CA LYS A 340 -8.34 14.41 10.61
C LYS A 340 -8.47 13.07 11.35
N ILE A 341 -7.65 12.88 12.38
CA ILE A 341 -7.69 11.66 13.20
C ILE A 341 -9.08 11.43 13.80
N GLU A 342 -9.75 12.51 14.25
CA GLU A 342 -11.09 12.42 14.83
C GLU A 342 -12.12 11.90 13.82
N GLU A 343 -11.96 12.22 12.54
CA GLU A 343 -12.83 11.73 11.47
C GLU A 343 -12.58 10.25 11.20
N LEU A 344 -11.31 9.84 11.12
CA LEU A 344 -10.93 8.43 10.97
C LEU A 344 -11.39 7.58 12.16
N VAL A 345 -11.32 8.10 13.39
CA VAL A 345 -11.85 7.43 14.57
C VAL A 345 -13.37 7.30 14.53
N ARG A 346 -14.09 8.31 14.01
CA ARG A 346 -15.56 8.24 13.83
C ARG A 346 -15.99 7.21 12.81
N PHE A 347 -15.17 6.91 11.81
CA PHE A 347 -15.38 5.82 10.87
C PHE A 347 -15.62 4.49 11.58
N ARG A 348 -14.82 4.22 12.60
CA ARG A 348 -14.88 3.01 13.41
C ARG A 348 -16.15 2.93 14.26
N THR A 349 -16.58 4.03 14.89
CA THR A 349 -17.69 4.03 15.85
C THR A 349 -19.08 3.85 15.24
N ARG A 350 -19.21 4.00 13.92
CA ARG A 350 -20.47 3.73 13.20
C ARG A 350 -20.67 2.27 12.82
N ARG A 351 -19.66 1.41 12.99
CA ARG A 351 -19.84 -0.03 12.99
C ARG A 351 -20.45 -0.40 14.33
N ALA A 352 -21.76 -0.70 14.37
CA ALA A 352 -22.52 -0.94 15.59
C ALA A 352 -21.80 -1.94 16.52
N GLY A 353 -21.50 -1.51 17.74
CA GLY A 353 -21.27 -2.40 18.86
C GLY A 353 -19.85 -2.58 19.39
N PHE A 354 -18.86 -1.65 19.18
CA PHE A 354 -17.49 -1.95 19.60
C PHE A 354 -16.77 -1.00 20.54
N SER A 355 -16.00 -1.67 21.43
CA SER A 355 -15.20 -1.10 22.50
C SER A 355 -14.02 -0.26 21.99
N ARG A 356 -13.67 0.76 22.77
CA ARG A 356 -12.51 1.65 22.53
C ARG A 356 -11.19 0.90 22.67
N SER A 357 -10.48 0.66 21.58
CA SER A 357 -9.02 0.51 21.61
C SER A 357 -8.42 1.22 20.40
N SER A 358 -7.92 2.41 20.62
CA SER A 358 -7.10 3.13 19.63
C SER A 358 -5.66 2.65 19.78
N ARG A 359 -5.19 1.83 18.86
CA ARG A 359 -3.74 1.61 18.70
C ARG A 359 -3.38 2.03 17.28
N SER A 360 -2.67 3.15 17.17
CA SER A 360 -1.83 3.38 16.01
C SER A 360 -0.81 2.25 15.98
N HIS A 361 -0.69 1.53 14.87
CA HIS A 361 0.42 0.59 14.71
C HIS A 361 1.69 1.41 14.47
N SER A 362 2.31 1.87 15.56
CA SER A 362 3.73 2.02 15.59
C SER A 362 4.32 0.60 15.58
N ILE A 363 5.21 0.31 14.65
CA ILE A 363 6.05 -0.88 14.64
C ILE A 363 6.55 -1.15 16.07
N PRO A 364 6.54 -2.41 16.55
CA PRO A 364 6.97 -2.71 17.91
C PRO A 364 8.35 -2.11 18.16
N ARG A 365 8.48 -1.24 19.15
CA ARG A 365 9.78 -0.79 19.63
C ARG A 365 10.54 -2.04 20.09
N THR A 366 11.59 -2.43 19.40
CA THR A 366 12.57 -3.35 19.92
C THR A 366 13.10 -2.75 21.20
N ARG A 367 12.77 -3.34 22.35
CA ARG A 367 13.38 -2.98 23.62
C ARG A 367 14.88 -3.18 23.47
N SER A 368 15.64 -2.09 23.40
CA SER A 368 17.05 -2.13 23.64
C SER A 368 17.24 -2.60 25.08
N SER A 369 17.83 -3.76 25.26
CA SER A 369 18.29 -4.24 26.55
C SER A 369 19.45 -3.33 27.02
N SER A 370 19.14 -2.28 27.78
CA SER A 370 20.15 -1.59 28.56
C SER A 370 20.54 -2.50 29.71
N SER A 371 21.75 -3.04 29.62
CA SER A 371 22.43 -3.75 30.71
C SER A 371 22.44 -2.88 31.96
N ALA A 372 21.86 -3.41 33.02
CA ALA A 372 22.02 -2.87 34.37
C ALA A 372 23.48 -2.95 34.80
N ALA A 373 24.14 -1.81 34.88
CA ALA A 373 25.40 -1.68 35.57
C ALA A 373 25.13 -1.73 37.08
N GLY A 374 25.63 -2.78 37.73
CA GLY A 374 25.51 -2.96 39.16
C GLY A 374 26.28 -1.89 39.95
N SER A 375 25.59 -1.20 40.84
CA SER A 375 26.17 -0.34 41.82
C SER A 375 26.64 -1.21 43.04
N THR A 376 27.93 -1.43 43.15
CA THR A 376 28.56 -1.93 44.39
C THR A 376 28.69 -0.76 45.38
N ARG A 377 28.00 -0.87 46.50
CA ARG A 377 28.26 -0.01 47.70
C ARG A 377 29.54 -0.49 48.42
N PRO A 378 30.39 0.39 48.90
CA PRO A 378 31.49 -0.02 49.78
C PRO A 378 30.95 -0.18 51.23
N HIS A 379 31.28 -1.32 51.85
CA HIS A 379 31.16 -1.58 53.27
C HIS A 379 32.16 -0.69 54.05
N ARG A 380 31.60 0.03 55.07
CA ARG A 380 32.43 0.56 56.17
C ARG A 380 32.63 -0.56 57.19
N THR A 381 33.88 -0.80 57.56
CA THR A 381 34.25 -1.45 58.81
C THR A 381 35.05 -0.48 59.66
N THR A 382 34.59 -0.33 60.86
CA THR A 382 35.17 0.23 62.13
C THR A 382 36.58 0.71 62.08
#